data_dca36bae4d21663708c8f80a27f0e141
#
_entry.id   dca36bae4d21663708c8f80a27f0e141
#
_cell.length_a   1.000
_cell.length_b   1.000
_cell.length_c   1.000
_cell.angle_alpha   90.00
_cell.angle_beta   90.00
_cell.angle_gamma   90.00
#
_symmetry.space_group_name_H-M   'P 1'
#
loop_
_entity.id
_entity.type
_entity.pdbx_description
1 polymer ?
#
loop_
_entity_poly.entity_id
_entity_poly.type
_entity_poly.pdbx_seq_one_letter_code
_entity_poly.pdbx_strand_id
1 'polypeptide(L)'
;EIIDTVDWPCEVLQNYSDVNLGCKMRVSGGLDWVFDQVEEAIVLEDDCLPHPTFFHFCKELLERYRYDERVGIISGDNFFHGKRRTQDSYYFSRYAHIWGWASWRRTWKKYDVGIKQWPAVKREGWFLDIFQDRKLVKYWHGIFEALFYNKIDTWDYQLNFACWLNS
;
A
#
# COMPACT_ATOMS: atom_id res chain seq x y z
N GLU A 1 10.15 -24.35 -11.30
CA GLU A 1 9.26 -23.18 -11.09
C GLU A 1 10.01 -21.87 -11.30
N ILE A 2 9.31 -20.71 -11.37
CA ILE A 2 9.97 -19.41 -11.61
C ILE A 2 10.99 -19.08 -10.51
N ILE A 3 10.68 -19.41 -9.26
CA ILE A 3 11.55 -19.16 -8.10
C ILE A 3 12.89 -19.90 -8.23
N ASP A 4 12.92 -21.06 -8.88
CA ASP A 4 14.12 -21.86 -9.09
C ASP A 4 15.07 -21.24 -10.15
N THR A 5 14.61 -20.19 -10.83
CA THR A 5 15.40 -19.45 -11.84
C THR A 5 16.12 -18.24 -11.26
N VAL A 6 16.01 -17.96 -9.97
CA VAL A 6 16.76 -16.91 -9.29
C VAL A 6 18.25 -17.27 -9.28
N ASP A 7 19.07 -16.53 -10.04
CA ASP A 7 20.48 -16.85 -10.32
C ASP A 7 21.48 -15.88 -9.68
N TRP A 8 21.02 -14.94 -8.86
CA TRP A 8 21.89 -14.03 -8.11
C TRP A 8 21.95 -14.40 -6.61
N PRO A 9 23.03 -14.06 -5.90
CA PRO A 9 23.19 -14.36 -4.49
C PRO A 9 22.11 -13.63 -3.65
N CYS A 10 21.14 -14.37 -3.13
CA CYS A 10 20.12 -13.88 -2.21
C CYS A 10 19.55 -15.03 -1.39
N GLU A 11 18.90 -14.70 -0.29
CA GLU A 11 18.09 -15.64 0.46
C GLU A 11 16.67 -15.64 -0.13
N VAL A 12 16.17 -16.80 -0.50
CA VAL A 12 14.79 -16.96 -1.03
C VAL A 12 13.93 -17.60 0.06
N LEU A 13 12.98 -16.81 0.58
CA LEU A 13 12.00 -17.27 1.54
C LEU A 13 10.65 -17.49 0.84
N GLN A 14 9.95 -18.55 1.20
CA GLN A 14 8.69 -18.94 0.57
C GLN A 14 7.58 -19.01 1.60
N ASN A 15 6.43 -18.43 1.28
CA ASN A 15 5.23 -18.46 2.09
C ASN A 15 4.04 -18.87 1.21
N TYR A 16 3.67 -20.13 1.26
CA TYR A 16 2.52 -20.67 0.53
C TYR A 16 1.34 -20.95 1.45
N SER A 17 0.17 -21.02 0.88
CA SER A 17 -1.06 -21.44 1.56
C SER A 17 -1.61 -22.69 0.91
N ASP A 18 -2.01 -23.68 1.70
CA ASP A 18 -2.62 -24.92 1.22
C ASP A 18 -4.08 -24.73 0.76
N VAL A 19 -4.67 -23.57 1.06
CA VAL A 19 -6.05 -23.23 0.71
C VAL A 19 -6.11 -21.85 0.05
N ASN A 20 -7.13 -21.64 -0.78
CA ASN A 20 -7.40 -20.30 -1.33
C ASN A 20 -7.97 -19.38 -0.23
N LEU A 21 -7.20 -18.39 0.16
CA LEU A 21 -7.58 -17.39 1.18
C LEU A 21 -8.33 -16.19 0.60
N GLY A 22 -8.44 -16.08 -0.73
CA GLY A 22 -8.90 -14.88 -1.42
C GLY A 22 -7.84 -13.77 -1.42
N CYS A 23 -8.11 -12.70 -2.17
CA CYS A 23 -7.15 -11.61 -2.36
C CYS A 23 -6.80 -10.92 -1.03
N LYS A 24 -7.83 -10.48 -0.29
CA LYS A 24 -7.65 -9.73 0.96
C LYS A 24 -6.77 -10.44 1.96
N MET A 25 -7.13 -11.66 2.32
CA MET A 25 -6.44 -12.38 3.38
C MET A 25 -5.09 -12.94 2.92
N ARG A 26 -4.96 -13.32 1.65
CA ARG A 26 -3.68 -13.85 1.15
C ARG A 26 -2.62 -12.75 1.08
N VAL A 27 -2.96 -11.59 0.51
CA VAL A 27 -2.00 -10.51 0.38
C VAL A 27 -1.67 -9.89 1.74
N SER A 28 -2.68 -9.57 2.56
CA SER A 28 -2.42 -9.00 3.88
C SER A 28 -1.61 -9.93 4.78
N GLY A 29 -1.94 -11.22 4.83
CA GLY A 29 -1.17 -12.20 5.62
C GLY A 29 0.25 -12.42 5.08
N GLY A 30 0.45 -12.33 3.75
CA GLY A 30 1.77 -12.36 3.14
C GLY A 30 2.61 -11.15 3.54
N LEU A 31 2.02 -9.96 3.55
CA LEU A 31 2.69 -8.72 3.98
C LEU A 31 2.96 -8.70 5.49
N ASP A 32 2.06 -9.24 6.32
CA ASP A 32 2.32 -9.46 7.75
C ASP A 32 3.60 -10.30 7.92
N TRP A 33 3.65 -11.44 7.22
CA TRP A 33 4.80 -12.34 7.27
C TRP A 33 6.10 -11.66 6.77
N VAL A 34 6.05 -10.86 5.69
CA VAL A 34 7.23 -10.12 5.19
C VAL A 34 7.70 -9.09 6.21
N PHE A 35 6.80 -8.24 6.71
CA PHE A 35 7.18 -7.18 7.66
C PHE A 35 7.51 -7.68 9.07
N ASP A 36 7.24 -8.94 9.38
CA ASP A 36 7.79 -9.60 10.56
C ASP A 36 9.27 -9.97 10.37
N GLN A 37 9.74 -10.17 9.13
CA GLN A 37 11.14 -10.50 8.82
C GLN A 37 12.00 -9.25 8.60
N VAL A 38 11.48 -8.22 7.90
CA VAL A 38 12.26 -7.06 7.44
C VAL A 38 11.65 -5.73 7.88
N GLU A 39 12.50 -4.71 8.01
CA GLU A 39 12.06 -3.36 8.38
C GLU A 39 11.48 -2.57 7.20
N GLU A 40 11.90 -2.89 5.97
CA GLU A 40 11.45 -2.24 4.74
C GLU A 40 11.44 -3.24 3.60
N ALA A 41 10.51 -3.07 2.67
CA ALA A 41 10.35 -3.97 1.54
C ALA A 41 9.89 -3.22 0.29
N ILE A 42 10.30 -3.72 -0.88
CA ILE A 42 9.70 -3.43 -2.18
C ILE A 42 8.73 -4.56 -2.48
N VAL A 43 7.51 -4.22 -2.87
CA VAL A 43 6.42 -5.16 -3.12
C VAL A 43 5.99 -5.08 -4.57
N LEU A 44 5.94 -6.22 -5.22
CA LEU A 44 5.44 -6.38 -6.58
C LEU A 44 4.37 -7.48 -6.60
N GLU A 45 3.32 -7.28 -7.37
CA GLU A 45 2.35 -8.32 -7.71
C GLU A 45 2.83 -9.08 -8.96
N ASP A 46 2.27 -10.23 -9.24
CA ASP A 46 2.67 -11.12 -10.32
C ASP A 46 2.41 -10.56 -11.74
N ASP A 47 1.60 -9.53 -11.84
CA ASP A 47 1.31 -8.78 -13.08
C ASP A 47 2.08 -7.45 -13.20
N CYS A 48 2.95 -7.14 -12.23
CA CYS A 48 3.77 -5.93 -12.23
C CYS A 48 5.11 -6.17 -12.95
N LEU A 49 5.37 -5.42 -14.02
CA LEU A 49 6.66 -5.39 -14.72
C LEU A 49 7.35 -4.03 -14.53
N PRO A 50 8.17 -3.85 -13.49
CA PRO A 50 8.79 -2.57 -13.19
C PRO A 50 9.93 -2.25 -14.15
N HIS A 51 10.11 -0.97 -14.47
CA HIS A 51 11.32 -0.51 -15.12
C HIS A 51 12.55 -0.65 -14.17
N PRO A 52 13.75 -0.98 -14.63
CA PRO A 52 14.92 -1.17 -13.76
C PRO A 52 15.22 0.01 -12.80
N THR A 53 14.91 1.25 -13.20
CA THR A 53 15.07 2.44 -12.34
C THR A 53 14.14 2.47 -11.14
N PHE A 54 13.05 1.68 -11.13
CA PHE A 54 12.13 1.59 -10.02
C PHE A 54 12.80 1.13 -8.72
N PHE A 55 13.70 0.16 -8.80
CA PHE A 55 14.40 -0.36 -7.63
C PHE A 55 15.33 0.69 -7.00
N HIS A 56 16.04 1.47 -7.82
CA HIS A 56 16.87 2.59 -7.35
C HIS A 56 16.01 3.67 -6.70
N PHE A 57 14.92 4.04 -7.34
CA PHE A 57 13.96 5.00 -6.83
C PHE A 57 13.42 4.57 -5.45
N CYS A 58 12.97 3.34 -5.32
CA CYS A 58 12.50 2.81 -4.04
C CYS A 58 13.59 2.81 -2.97
N LYS A 59 14.80 2.34 -3.30
CA LYS A 59 15.92 2.29 -2.36
C LYS A 59 16.27 3.67 -1.79
N GLU A 60 16.42 4.67 -2.66
CA GLU A 60 16.75 6.04 -2.25
C GLU A 60 15.66 6.66 -1.37
N LEU A 61 14.40 6.46 -1.73
CA LEU A 61 13.30 7.05 -0.97
C LEU A 61 13.00 6.29 0.32
N LEU A 62 13.19 4.97 0.36
CA LEU A 62 13.13 4.19 1.59
C LEU A 62 14.16 4.69 2.60
N GLU A 63 15.40 4.91 2.19
CA GLU A 63 16.43 5.46 3.06
C GLU A 63 16.11 6.89 3.49
N ARG A 64 15.75 7.76 2.55
CA ARG A 64 15.47 9.18 2.78
C ARG A 64 14.32 9.41 3.77
N TYR A 65 13.24 8.64 3.66
CA TYR A 65 12.02 8.83 4.45
C TYR A 65 11.84 7.79 5.57
N ARG A 66 12.86 7.02 5.90
CA ARG A 66 12.82 5.95 6.91
C ARG A 66 12.22 6.41 8.25
N TYR A 67 12.53 7.63 8.64
CA TYR A 67 12.10 8.21 9.92
C TYR A 67 11.04 9.29 9.78
N ASP A 68 10.56 9.58 8.57
CA ASP A 68 9.49 10.54 8.36
C ASP A 68 8.13 9.82 8.36
N GLU A 69 7.42 9.91 9.48
CA GLU A 69 6.13 9.22 9.66
C GLU A 69 5.01 9.75 8.75
N ARG A 70 5.18 10.93 8.15
CA ARG A 70 4.22 11.48 7.18
C ARG A 70 4.24 10.74 5.84
N VAL A 71 5.32 10.01 5.57
CA VAL A 71 5.48 9.21 4.35
C VAL A 71 5.29 7.75 4.70
N GLY A 72 4.15 7.18 4.30
CA GLY A 72 3.83 5.77 4.55
C GLY A 72 4.21 4.84 3.39
N ILE A 73 4.16 5.34 2.15
CA ILE A 73 4.33 4.51 0.95
C ILE A 73 5.14 5.26 -0.08
N ILE A 74 5.95 4.50 -0.83
CA ILE A 74 6.62 4.92 -2.06
C ILE A 74 5.96 4.13 -3.18
N SER A 75 5.36 4.80 -4.17
CA SER A 75 4.71 4.14 -5.30
C SER A 75 5.48 4.37 -6.59
N GLY A 76 5.61 3.33 -7.41
CA GLY A 76 6.13 3.41 -8.76
C GLY A 76 5.11 3.87 -9.80
N ASP A 77 3.85 3.97 -9.41
CA ASP A 77 2.76 4.30 -10.31
C ASP A 77 2.73 5.77 -10.71
N ASN A 78 2.53 6.01 -12.00
CA ASN A 78 2.29 7.34 -12.52
C ASN A 78 1.16 7.35 -13.57
N PHE A 79 -0.04 7.68 -13.14
CA PHE A 79 -1.23 7.76 -13.99
C PHE A 79 -1.34 9.02 -14.84
N PHE A 80 -0.31 9.87 -14.87
CA PHE A 80 -0.31 11.10 -15.68
C PHE A 80 0.09 10.90 -17.13
N HIS A 81 0.35 9.67 -17.58
CA HIS A 81 0.67 9.37 -18.97
C HIS A 81 1.77 10.29 -19.54
N GLY A 82 2.88 10.44 -18.81
CA GLY A 82 4.01 11.26 -19.18
C GLY A 82 3.89 12.77 -18.93
N LYS A 83 2.74 13.24 -18.43
CA LYS A 83 2.60 14.63 -18.01
C LYS A 83 3.29 14.85 -16.66
N ARG A 84 4.14 15.85 -16.56
CA ARG A 84 4.77 16.24 -15.31
C ARG A 84 3.88 17.23 -14.53
N ARG A 85 3.75 17.01 -13.23
CA ARG A 85 3.12 17.97 -12.29
C ARG A 85 4.12 19.00 -11.76
N THR A 86 5.37 18.63 -11.68
CA THR A 86 6.45 19.40 -11.08
C THR A 86 7.74 19.18 -11.88
N GLN A 87 8.75 20.01 -11.66
CA GLN A 87 10.10 19.79 -12.20
C GLN A 87 10.89 18.75 -11.41
N ASP A 88 10.41 18.35 -10.25
CA ASP A 88 11.03 17.36 -9.38
C ASP A 88 10.92 15.94 -9.94
N SER A 89 11.74 15.03 -9.43
CA SER A 89 11.76 13.63 -9.85
C SER A 89 10.54 12.84 -9.35
N TYR A 90 9.87 13.34 -8.30
CA TYR A 90 8.68 12.72 -7.71
C TYR A 90 7.78 13.79 -7.06
N TYR A 91 6.60 13.39 -6.64
CA TYR A 91 5.66 14.25 -5.92
C TYR A 91 4.97 13.49 -4.80
N PHE A 92 4.43 14.19 -3.83
CA PHE A 92 3.63 13.58 -2.78
C PHE A 92 2.16 13.47 -3.20
N SER A 93 1.56 12.34 -2.86
CA SER A 93 0.14 12.07 -3.07
C SER A 93 -0.49 11.57 -1.76
N ARG A 94 -1.76 11.89 -1.57
CA ARG A 94 -2.54 11.30 -0.48
C ARG A 94 -3.05 9.90 -0.80
N TYR A 95 -2.95 9.46 -2.03
CA TYR A 95 -3.40 8.16 -2.48
C TYR A 95 -2.21 7.21 -2.56
N ALA A 96 -2.34 6.08 -1.86
CA ALA A 96 -1.43 4.96 -2.01
C ALA A 96 -1.81 4.18 -3.28
N HIS A 97 -0.89 4.08 -4.21
CA HIS A 97 -1.01 3.21 -5.38
C HIS A 97 -0.09 2.00 -5.18
N ILE A 98 -0.56 0.82 -5.57
CA ILE A 98 0.04 -0.46 -5.15
C ILE A 98 0.60 -1.30 -6.30
N TRP A 99 0.65 -0.79 -7.52
CA TRP A 99 1.24 -1.49 -8.66
C TRP A 99 2.75 -1.25 -8.73
N GLY A 100 3.48 -1.95 -7.88
CA GLY A 100 4.89 -1.69 -7.61
C GLY A 100 5.07 -0.56 -6.59
N TRP A 101 5.32 -0.94 -5.36
CA TRP A 101 5.44 -0.01 -4.25
C TRP A 101 6.49 -0.46 -3.22
N ALA A 102 6.84 0.44 -2.32
CA ALA A 102 7.71 0.13 -1.21
C ALA A 102 7.20 0.78 0.07
N SER A 103 7.51 0.17 1.21
CA SER A 103 7.08 0.67 2.52
C SER A 103 7.95 0.11 3.64
N TRP A 104 7.60 0.47 4.85
CA TRP A 104 8.26 0.11 6.10
C TRP A 104 7.34 -0.67 7.02
N ARG A 105 7.93 -1.52 7.87
CA ARG A 105 7.23 -2.20 8.97
C ARG A 105 6.43 -1.22 9.82
N ARG A 106 6.96 -0.03 10.11
CA ARG A 106 6.28 1.01 10.90
C ARG A 106 4.95 1.44 10.29
N THR A 107 4.85 1.49 8.97
CA THR A 107 3.61 1.81 8.25
C THR A 107 2.66 0.60 8.26
N TRP A 108 3.19 -0.59 7.93
CA TRP A 108 2.38 -1.80 7.90
C TRP A 108 1.76 -2.15 9.25
N LYS A 109 2.44 -1.89 10.37
CA LYS A 109 1.87 -2.06 11.72
C LYS A 109 0.61 -1.22 12.00
N LYS A 110 0.34 -0.20 11.21
CA LYS A 110 -0.86 0.65 11.28
C LYS A 110 -2.03 0.08 10.44
N TYR A 111 -1.75 -0.94 9.62
CA TYR A 111 -2.74 -1.60 8.78
C TYR A 111 -3.72 -2.43 9.62
N ASP A 112 -5.01 -2.30 9.31
CA ASP A 112 -6.07 -3.14 9.90
C ASP A 112 -6.96 -3.67 8.79
N VAL A 113 -6.86 -4.96 8.53
CA VAL A 113 -7.65 -5.65 7.49
C VAL A 113 -9.16 -5.47 7.67
N GLY A 114 -9.62 -5.32 8.91
CA GLY A 114 -11.03 -5.14 9.30
C GLY A 114 -11.48 -3.69 9.40
N ILE A 115 -10.57 -2.71 9.24
CA ILE A 115 -10.82 -1.26 9.39
C ILE A 115 -11.73 -0.95 10.60
N LYS A 116 -11.40 -1.49 11.77
CA LYS A 116 -12.22 -1.41 12.99
C LYS A 116 -12.57 0.02 13.41
N GLN A 117 -11.73 1.00 13.05
CA GLN A 117 -11.97 2.41 13.35
C GLN A 117 -13.00 3.08 12.43
N TRP A 118 -13.42 2.41 11.34
CA TRP A 118 -14.35 2.99 10.37
C TRP A 118 -15.64 3.57 10.97
N PRO A 119 -16.36 2.91 11.90
CA PRO A 119 -17.58 3.47 12.46
C PRO A 119 -17.38 4.79 13.24
N ALA A 120 -16.23 4.96 13.88
CA ALA A 120 -15.85 6.19 14.58
C ALA A 120 -15.53 7.32 13.57
N VAL A 121 -14.64 7.04 12.62
CA VAL A 121 -14.25 7.98 11.56
C VAL A 121 -15.45 8.48 10.76
N LYS A 122 -16.37 7.58 10.42
CA LYS A 122 -17.61 7.91 9.72
C LYS A 122 -18.48 8.90 10.51
N ARG A 123 -18.64 8.65 11.81
CA ARG A 123 -19.45 9.49 12.72
C ARG A 123 -18.87 10.89 12.90
N GLU A 124 -17.54 11.00 12.97
CA GLU A 124 -16.84 12.26 13.19
C GLU A 124 -16.78 13.15 11.95
N GLY A 125 -17.12 12.62 10.77
CA GLY A 125 -17.16 13.39 9.53
C GLY A 125 -15.79 13.83 8.98
N TRP A 126 -14.73 13.28 9.52
CA TRP A 126 -13.32 13.61 9.31
C TRP A 126 -12.90 13.62 7.83
N PHE A 127 -13.51 12.80 6.98
CA PHE A 127 -13.18 12.78 5.55
C PHE A 127 -13.48 14.08 4.82
N LEU A 128 -14.39 14.92 5.33
CA LEU A 128 -14.64 16.21 4.72
C LEU A 128 -13.44 17.15 4.87
N ASP A 129 -12.73 17.06 5.99
CA ASP A 129 -11.52 17.86 6.24
C ASP A 129 -10.38 17.45 5.30
N ILE A 130 -10.26 16.15 5.01
CA ILE A 130 -9.25 15.63 4.08
C ILE A 130 -9.55 15.99 2.63
N PHE A 131 -10.78 15.71 2.17
CA PHE A 131 -11.08 15.78 0.74
C PHE A 131 -11.62 17.11 0.30
N GLN A 132 -12.29 17.87 1.20
CA GLN A 132 -12.97 19.15 0.90
C GLN A 132 -13.94 19.04 -0.29
N ASP A 133 -14.38 17.84 -0.63
CA ASP A 133 -15.29 17.49 -1.71
C ASP A 133 -16.29 16.42 -1.25
N ARG A 134 -17.56 16.82 -1.18
CA ARG A 134 -18.65 15.91 -0.74
C ARG A 134 -18.86 14.70 -1.65
N LYS A 135 -18.50 14.80 -2.94
CA LYS A 135 -18.61 13.66 -3.86
C LYS A 135 -17.54 12.60 -3.55
N LEU A 136 -16.30 13.06 -3.30
CA LEU A 136 -15.20 12.18 -2.86
C LEU A 136 -15.51 11.55 -1.50
N VAL A 137 -16.00 12.33 -0.54
CA VAL A 137 -16.43 11.82 0.77
C VAL A 137 -17.48 10.72 0.60
N LYS A 138 -18.52 10.96 -0.21
CA LYS A 138 -19.56 9.96 -0.48
C LYS A 138 -18.99 8.70 -1.13
N TYR A 139 -18.09 8.83 -2.09
CA TYR A 139 -17.42 7.72 -2.76
C TYR A 139 -16.66 6.85 -1.75
N TRP A 140 -15.77 7.46 -0.96
CA TRP A 140 -14.96 6.74 0.00
C TRP A 140 -15.76 6.15 1.15
N HIS A 141 -16.82 6.83 1.61
CA HIS A 141 -17.77 6.24 2.54
C HIS A 141 -18.41 4.96 1.99
N GLY A 142 -18.79 4.94 0.71
CA GLY A 142 -19.31 3.74 0.06
C GLY A 142 -18.31 2.58 0.04
N ILE A 143 -17.05 2.87 -0.29
CA ILE A 143 -15.96 1.88 -0.29
C ILE A 143 -15.72 1.31 1.11
N PHE A 144 -15.51 2.17 2.12
CA PHE A 144 -15.22 1.68 3.48
C PHE A 144 -16.42 1.01 4.16
N GLU A 145 -17.63 1.43 3.84
CA GLU A 145 -18.84 0.70 4.26
C GLU A 145 -18.87 -0.72 3.68
N ALA A 146 -18.57 -0.85 2.39
CA ALA A 146 -18.53 -2.16 1.73
C ALA A 146 -17.41 -3.06 2.27
N LEU A 147 -16.24 -2.49 2.58
CA LEU A 147 -15.12 -3.22 3.21
C LEU A 147 -15.46 -3.66 4.63
N PHE A 148 -16.02 -2.76 5.45
CA PHE A 148 -16.37 -3.04 6.84
C PHE A 148 -17.40 -4.20 6.96
N TYR A 149 -18.34 -4.27 6.01
CA TYR A 149 -19.31 -5.36 5.92
C TYR A 149 -18.84 -6.54 5.04
N ASN A 150 -17.55 -6.63 4.72
CA ASN A 150 -16.96 -7.73 3.93
C ASN A 150 -17.66 -7.96 2.57
N LYS A 151 -18.11 -6.89 1.90
CA LYS A 151 -18.75 -6.97 0.58
C LYS A 151 -17.75 -6.92 -0.58
N ILE A 152 -16.50 -6.57 -0.30
CA ILE A 152 -15.40 -6.50 -1.26
C ILE A 152 -14.22 -7.29 -0.70
N ASP A 153 -13.65 -8.17 -1.51
CA ASP A 153 -12.45 -8.93 -1.20
C ASP A 153 -11.22 -8.23 -1.78
N THR A 154 -10.68 -7.25 -1.03
CA THR A 154 -9.47 -6.51 -1.39
C THR A 154 -8.73 -6.07 -0.13
N TRP A 155 -7.45 -5.74 -0.27
CA TRP A 155 -6.55 -5.34 0.81
C TRP A 155 -6.07 -3.88 0.72
N ASP A 156 -6.12 -3.27 -0.45
CA ASP A 156 -5.45 -2.00 -0.79
C ASP A 156 -6.17 -0.75 -0.25
N TYR A 157 -7.49 -0.75 -0.26
CA TYR A 157 -8.25 0.37 0.31
C TYR A 157 -8.05 0.52 1.81
N GLN A 158 -7.85 -0.59 2.53
CA GLN A 158 -7.51 -0.59 3.95
C GLN A 158 -6.15 0.07 4.19
N LEU A 159 -5.20 -0.09 3.26
CA LEU A 159 -3.91 0.57 3.33
C LEU A 159 -4.03 2.08 3.14
N ASN A 160 -4.84 2.54 2.18
CA ASN A 160 -5.18 3.96 2.05
C ASN A 160 -5.81 4.51 3.34
N PHE A 161 -6.75 3.78 3.92
CA PHE A 161 -7.40 4.16 5.18
C PHE A 161 -6.39 4.29 6.32
N ALA A 162 -5.50 3.31 6.47
CA ALA A 162 -4.45 3.33 7.48
C ALA A 162 -3.49 4.52 7.30
N CYS A 163 -3.09 4.82 6.05
CA CYS A 163 -2.26 5.98 5.75
C CYS A 163 -2.96 7.28 6.15
N TRP A 164 -4.23 7.47 5.77
CA TRP A 164 -4.97 8.70 6.09
C TRP A 164 -5.24 8.90 7.58
N LEU A 165 -5.40 7.82 8.34
CA LEU A 165 -5.57 7.90 9.80
C LEU A 165 -4.30 8.31 10.55
N ASN A 166 -3.13 8.14 9.93
CA ASN A 166 -1.85 8.22 10.62
C ASN A 166 -0.87 9.23 9.97
N SER A 167 -1.33 10.07 9.04
CA SER A 167 -0.52 11.10 8.39
C SER A 167 -0.88 12.51 8.84
#